data_d510eb562c62dfa73cea1cda02855512
#
_entry.id   d510eb562c62dfa73cea1cda02855512
#
_cell.length_a   1.000
_cell.length_b   1.000
_cell.length_c   1.000
_cell.angle_alpha   90.00
_cell.angle_beta   90.00
_cell.angle_gamma   90.00
#
_symmetry.space_group_name_H-M   'P 1'
#
loop_
_entity.id
_entity.type
_entity.pdbx_description
1 polymer ?
#
loop_
_entity_poly.entity_id
_entity_poly.type
_entity_poly.pdbx_seq_one_letter_code
_entity_poly.pdbx_strand_id
1 'polypeptide(L)'
;MVIEEFLTDQFDVQWDYYCSILPTATPYSRNAIFSGLFPDEIARRYPDKWLERSTEESSKNKYESFFLSEQMRKHRLDESKLRYSKIFTAAEASDVKKKVAGLMNSPFVALVFNFVDILTHGRNQNEILQQLLPNEGAFRSLMRSWFSHSVLRDILSDLARAKVKVVLTTDHGSILGRKSALVYGRRDTSTNLRYKFGDNLKCDDRQAIIARKPEEYRLPAESRTKNYVFAREYFYFVYPTNFRDYEKAYEGSFQHGGVSLEEMILPCLTLTPR
;
A
#
# COMPACT_ATOMS: atom_id res chain seq x y z
N MET A 1 -1.72 -4.07 18.34
CA MET A 1 -1.97 -4.44 16.92
C MET A 1 -2.53 -5.86 16.88
N VAL A 2 -3.31 -6.22 15.83
CA VAL A 2 -3.98 -7.54 15.74
C VAL A 2 -3.01 -8.74 15.78
N ILE A 3 -1.82 -8.56 15.22
CA ILE A 3 -0.81 -9.65 15.09
C ILE A 3 0.26 -9.64 16.19
N GLU A 4 0.31 -8.64 17.04
CA GLU A 4 1.35 -8.46 18.05
C GLU A 4 1.41 -9.61 19.04
N GLU A 5 0.25 -10.07 19.52
CA GLU A 5 0.13 -11.18 20.44
C GLU A 5 0.79 -12.49 19.95
N PHE A 6 0.93 -12.65 18.62
CA PHE A 6 1.58 -13.81 18.01
C PHE A 6 3.10 -13.66 17.87
N LEU A 7 3.63 -12.46 18.11
CA LEU A 7 5.04 -12.12 17.91
C LEU A 7 5.82 -12.03 19.23
N THR A 8 5.17 -11.59 20.29
CA THR A 8 5.82 -11.29 21.59
C THR A 8 6.45 -12.48 22.28
N ASP A 9 6.03 -13.70 21.98
CA ASP A 9 6.65 -14.93 22.51
C ASP A 9 8.03 -15.22 21.89
N GLN A 10 8.29 -14.72 20.69
CA GLN A 10 9.48 -15.06 19.90
C GLN A 10 10.38 -13.85 19.64
N PHE A 11 9.85 -12.63 19.75
CA PHE A 11 10.55 -11.40 19.47
C PHE A 11 10.36 -10.36 20.58
N ASP A 12 11.39 -9.57 20.81
CA ASP A 12 11.24 -8.27 21.41
C ASP A 12 10.76 -7.30 20.32
N VAL A 13 9.60 -6.69 20.55
CA VAL A 13 8.90 -5.86 19.55
C VAL A 13 9.06 -4.39 19.90
N GLN A 14 9.80 -3.66 19.08
CA GLN A 14 9.89 -2.22 19.16
C GLN A 14 8.91 -1.59 18.17
N TRP A 15 8.10 -0.65 18.63
CA TRP A 15 7.11 0.09 17.85
C TRP A 15 7.64 1.45 17.47
N ASP A 16 7.60 1.74 16.18
CA ASP A 16 7.76 3.06 15.60
C ASP A 16 6.58 3.36 14.67
N TYR A 17 6.39 4.63 14.34
CA TYR A 17 5.38 5.08 13.39
C TYR A 17 5.98 6.03 12.40
N TYR A 18 5.47 6.01 11.18
CA TYR A 18 5.83 6.97 10.14
C TYR A 18 4.60 7.39 9.32
N CYS A 19 4.73 8.48 8.60
CA CYS A 19 3.69 8.94 7.69
C CYS A 19 3.93 8.39 6.29
N SER A 20 2.87 7.80 5.69
CA SER A 20 2.88 7.51 4.26
C SER A 20 2.97 8.82 3.45
N ILE A 21 3.34 8.70 2.19
CA ILE A 21 3.29 9.81 1.24
C ILE A 21 1.90 9.92 0.59
N LEU A 22 1.63 11.03 -0.10
CA LEU A 22 0.42 11.20 -0.90
C LEU A 22 0.68 10.89 -2.39
N PRO A 23 -0.29 10.25 -3.05
CA PRO A 23 -1.45 9.56 -2.48
C PRO A 23 -1.00 8.33 -1.67
N THR A 24 -1.79 7.97 -0.65
CA THR A 24 -1.59 6.76 0.16
C THR A 24 -1.98 5.52 -0.64
N ALA A 25 -1.28 5.28 -1.70
CA ALA A 25 -1.58 4.24 -2.69
C ALA A 25 -0.31 3.52 -3.13
N THR A 26 -0.43 2.21 -3.28
CA THR A 26 0.66 1.29 -3.60
C THR A 26 1.60 1.78 -4.72
N PRO A 27 1.10 2.32 -5.86
CA PRO A 27 1.98 2.80 -6.93
C PRO A 27 2.93 3.94 -6.53
N TYR A 28 2.57 4.71 -5.50
CA TYR A 28 3.35 5.83 -5.00
C TYR A 28 4.16 5.43 -3.77
N SER A 29 3.46 5.03 -2.71
CA SER A 29 4.05 4.78 -1.39
C SER A 29 5.04 3.62 -1.40
N ARG A 30 4.72 2.49 -2.05
CA ARG A 30 5.62 1.34 -2.07
C ARG A 30 6.83 1.55 -2.99
N ASN A 31 6.65 2.20 -4.14
CA ASN A 31 7.78 2.62 -4.96
C ASN A 31 8.71 3.60 -4.21
N ALA A 32 8.14 4.51 -3.40
CA ALA A 32 8.94 5.41 -2.57
C ALA A 32 9.72 4.67 -1.48
N ILE A 33 9.10 3.70 -0.79
CA ILE A 33 9.78 2.84 0.20
C ILE A 33 10.98 2.14 -0.44
N PHE A 34 10.78 1.49 -1.60
CA PHE A 34 11.83 0.70 -2.24
C PHE A 34 12.90 1.54 -2.94
N SER A 35 12.60 2.76 -3.37
CA SER A 35 13.59 3.64 -4.01
C SER A 35 14.31 4.58 -3.05
N GLY A 36 13.71 4.87 -1.88
CA GLY A 36 14.15 5.94 -0.98
C GLY A 36 14.04 7.33 -1.63
N LEU A 37 13.08 7.51 -2.56
CA LEU A 37 12.85 8.74 -3.33
C LEU A 37 11.37 9.09 -3.32
N PHE A 38 11.07 10.37 -3.45
CA PHE A 38 9.69 10.81 -3.68
C PHE A 38 9.23 10.55 -5.12
N PRO A 39 7.92 10.49 -5.39
CA PRO A 39 7.38 10.22 -6.72
C PRO A 39 7.91 11.12 -7.84
N ASP A 40 8.05 12.43 -7.59
CA ASP A 40 8.63 13.40 -8.53
C ASP A 40 10.08 13.07 -8.88
N GLU A 41 10.86 12.61 -7.90
CA GLU A 41 12.24 12.19 -8.11
C GLU A 41 12.34 10.87 -8.88
N ILE A 42 11.47 9.89 -8.56
CA ILE A 42 11.41 8.63 -9.30
C ILE A 42 11.07 8.90 -10.77
N ALA A 43 10.01 9.68 -11.03
CA ALA A 43 9.58 10.04 -12.38
C ALA A 43 10.69 10.75 -13.17
N ARG A 44 11.47 11.64 -12.54
CA ARG A 44 12.58 12.36 -13.16
C ARG A 44 13.79 11.47 -13.42
N ARG A 45 14.17 10.60 -12.46
CA ARG A 45 15.37 9.76 -12.54
C ARG A 45 15.18 8.52 -13.40
N TYR A 46 13.98 7.96 -13.37
CA TYR A 46 13.62 6.71 -14.00
C TYR A 46 12.31 6.82 -14.80
N PRO A 47 12.24 7.73 -15.81
CA PRO A 47 10.99 8.00 -16.53
C PRO A 47 10.40 6.75 -17.19
N ASP A 48 11.24 5.83 -17.68
CA ASP A 48 10.79 4.57 -18.30
C ASP A 48 10.25 3.55 -17.29
N LYS A 49 10.44 3.80 -15.99
CA LYS A 49 10.02 2.91 -14.90
C LYS A 49 8.91 3.51 -14.04
N TRP A 50 8.60 4.78 -14.24
CA TRP A 50 7.46 5.45 -13.62
C TRP A 50 6.21 5.28 -14.49
N LEU A 51 5.31 4.36 -14.10
CA LEU A 51 4.17 3.93 -14.91
C LEU A 51 2.83 4.50 -14.40
N GLU A 52 2.78 5.77 -14.03
CA GLU A 52 1.59 6.41 -13.45
C GLU A 52 0.33 6.25 -14.32
N ARG A 53 0.47 6.30 -15.64
CA ARG A 53 -0.64 6.20 -16.60
C ARG A 53 -1.02 4.76 -16.99
N SER A 54 -0.36 3.76 -16.44
CA SER A 54 -0.76 2.37 -16.72
C SER A 54 -2.19 2.13 -16.23
N THR A 55 -2.98 1.47 -17.04
CA THR A 55 -4.36 1.08 -16.71
C THR A 55 -4.42 -0.02 -15.67
N GLU A 56 -3.35 -0.84 -15.58
CA GLU A 56 -3.25 -1.91 -14.59
C GLU A 56 -2.45 -1.44 -13.37
N GLU A 57 -3.07 -1.37 -12.21
CA GLU A 57 -2.38 -0.98 -10.97
C GLU A 57 -1.21 -1.90 -10.63
N SER A 58 -1.36 -3.20 -10.86
CA SER A 58 -0.29 -4.19 -10.65
C SER A 58 0.97 -3.92 -11.47
N SER A 59 0.83 -3.31 -12.67
CA SER A 59 1.96 -2.98 -13.53
C SER A 59 2.75 -1.77 -13.04
N LYS A 60 2.12 -0.86 -12.30
CA LYS A 60 2.77 0.36 -11.77
C LYS A 60 3.88 0.06 -10.76
N ASN A 61 3.84 -1.12 -10.15
CA ASN A 61 4.80 -1.58 -9.13
C ASN A 61 5.74 -2.70 -9.61
N LYS A 62 5.86 -2.92 -10.91
CA LYS A 62 6.70 -4.02 -11.42
C LYS A 62 8.19 -3.79 -11.24
N TYR A 63 8.64 -2.58 -11.00
CA TYR A 63 10.05 -2.22 -10.86
C TYR A 63 10.52 -2.07 -9.40
N GLU A 64 9.75 -2.52 -8.42
CA GLU A 64 10.11 -2.42 -6.99
C GLU A 64 11.47 -3.05 -6.67
N SER A 65 11.76 -4.24 -7.20
CA SER A 65 13.06 -4.91 -6.99
C SER A 65 14.22 -4.12 -7.61
N PHE A 66 14.01 -3.49 -8.77
CA PHE A 66 15.00 -2.60 -9.38
C PHE A 66 15.25 -1.38 -8.48
N PHE A 67 14.20 -0.72 -8.00
CA PHE A 67 14.33 0.44 -7.11
C PHE A 67 15.07 0.09 -5.83
N LEU A 68 14.78 -1.07 -5.25
CA LEU A 68 15.47 -1.54 -4.05
C LEU A 68 16.96 -1.81 -4.33
N SER A 69 17.30 -2.40 -5.49
CA SER A 69 18.70 -2.60 -5.90
C SER A 69 19.44 -1.27 -6.03
N GLU A 70 18.81 -0.26 -6.65
CA GLU A 70 19.39 1.08 -6.77
C GLU A 70 19.59 1.75 -5.40
N GLN A 71 18.62 1.58 -4.47
CA GLN A 71 18.75 2.07 -3.11
C GLN A 71 19.91 1.40 -2.37
N MET A 72 20.05 0.07 -2.47
CA MET A 72 21.19 -0.66 -1.88
C MET A 72 22.53 -0.15 -2.43
N ARG A 73 22.63 0.04 -3.75
CA ARG A 73 23.85 0.58 -4.40
C ARG A 73 24.18 1.98 -3.88
N LYS A 74 23.18 2.85 -3.70
CA LYS A 74 23.34 4.19 -3.12
C LYS A 74 23.96 4.11 -1.71
N HIS A 75 23.58 3.10 -0.93
CA HIS A 75 24.11 2.85 0.42
C HIS A 75 25.38 2.00 0.43
N ARG A 76 26.00 1.73 -0.74
CA ARG A 76 27.21 0.90 -0.89
C ARG A 76 27.04 -0.54 -0.38
N LEU A 77 25.83 -1.06 -0.48
CA LEU A 77 25.50 -2.44 -0.17
C LEU A 77 25.56 -3.28 -1.45
N ASP A 78 25.93 -4.55 -1.31
CA ASP A 78 26.02 -5.48 -2.42
C ASP A 78 24.61 -5.92 -2.89
N GLU A 79 24.13 -5.32 -3.96
CA GLU A 79 22.81 -5.63 -4.53
C GLU A 79 22.70 -7.05 -5.09
N SER A 80 23.80 -7.72 -5.40
CA SER A 80 23.78 -9.12 -5.87
C SER A 80 23.27 -10.08 -4.80
N LYS A 81 23.39 -9.68 -3.54
CA LYS A 81 22.94 -10.42 -2.36
C LYS A 81 21.51 -10.06 -1.92
N LEU A 82 20.84 -9.15 -2.62
CA LEU A 82 19.44 -8.86 -2.40
C LEU A 82 18.56 -10.06 -2.79
N ARG A 83 17.59 -10.37 -1.96
CA ARG A 83 16.47 -11.24 -2.32
C ARG A 83 15.17 -10.48 -2.17
N TYR A 84 14.39 -10.47 -3.23
CA TYR A 84 13.08 -9.83 -3.28
C TYR A 84 12.03 -10.86 -3.75
N SER A 85 10.91 -10.93 -3.04
CA SER A 85 9.77 -11.77 -3.43
C SER A 85 8.45 -11.04 -3.18
N LYS A 86 7.57 -11.08 -4.17
CA LYS A 86 6.21 -10.55 -4.11
C LYS A 86 5.24 -11.73 -4.10
N ILE A 87 4.35 -11.77 -3.12
CA ILE A 87 3.53 -12.92 -2.77
C ILE A 87 2.07 -12.53 -2.89
N PHE A 88 1.35 -13.18 -3.80
CA PHE A 88 -0.08 -12.96 -4.05
C PHE A 88 -0.92 -14.17 -3.59
N THR A 89 -0.35 -15.37 -3.59
CA THR A 89 -1.07 -16.62 -3.34
C THR A 89 -0.46 -17.40 -2.18
N ALA A 90 -1.27 -18.29 -1.59
CA ALA A 90 -0.80 -19.20 -0.56
C ALA A 90 0.28 -20.19 -1.08
N ALA A 91 0.22 -20.55 -2.36
CA ALA A 91 1.22 -21.41 -3.00
C ALA A 91 2.59 -20.70 -3.06
N GLU A 92 2.61 -19.43 -3.50
CA GLU A 92 3.83 -18.62 -3.52
C GLU A 92 4.41 -18.43 -2.11
N ALA A 93 3.55 -18.19 -1.11
CA ALA A 93 3.96 -18.11 0.29
C ALA A 93 4.62 -19.41 0.77
N SER A 94 4.03 -20.56 0.43
CA SER A 94 4.58 -21.88 0.76
C SER A 94 5.93 -22.13 0.08
N ASP A 95 6.11 -21.68 -1.14
CA ASP A 95 7.38 -21.80 -1.86
C ASP A 95 8.48 -20.89 -1.26
N VAL A 96 8.13 -19.70 -0.80
CA VAL A 96 9.04 -18.83 -0.05
C VAL A 96 9.43 -19.52 1.28
N LYS A 97 8.48 -20.11 2.00
CA LYS A 97 8.75 -20.84 3.25
C LYS A 97 9.74 -21.98 3.04
N LYS A 98 9.57 -22.81 1.99
CA LYS A 98 10.51 -23.89 1.67
C LYS A 98 11.93 -23.38 1.42
N LYS A 99 12.08 -22.15 0.92
CA LYS A 99 13.36 -21.53 0.58
C LYS A 99 13.92 -20.63 1.69
N VAL A 100 13.21 -20.47 2.82
CA VAL A 100 13.57 -19.50 3.85
C VAL A 100 14.96 -19.70 4.41
N ALA A 101 15.41 -20.95 4.59
CA ALA A 101 16.77 -21.26 5.04
C ALA A 101 17.85 -20.74 4.07
N GLY A 102 17.60 -20.80 2.77
CA GLY A 102 18.48 -20.21 1.75
C GLY A 102 18.45 -18.67 1.74
N LEU A 103 17.28 -18.07 2.05
CA LEU A 103 17.16 -16.61 2.15
C LEU A 103 17.95 -16.03 3.33
N MET A 104 18.09 -16.77 4.43
CA MET A 104 18.87 -16.36 5.61
C MET A 104 20.36 -16.11 5.32
N ASN A 105 20.91 -16.67 4.25
CA ASN A 105 22.28 -16.40 3.80
C ASN A 105 22.43 -15.05 3.09
N SER A 106 21.34 -14.36 2.84
CA SER A 106 21.32 -13.03 2.20
C SER A 106 21.33 -11.94 3.27
N PRO A 107 22.16 -10.90 3.15
CA PRO A 107 22.23 -9.82 4.13
C PRO A 107 20.97 -8.97 4.15
N PHE A 108 20.18 -8.99 3.07
CA PHE A 108 18.92 -8.27 2.96
C PHE A 108 17.88 -9.05 2.14
N VAL A 109 16.72 -9.23 2.74
CA VAL A 109 15.58 -9.91 2.12
C VAL A 109 14.35 -9.03 2.24
N ALA A 110 13.66 -8.77 1.13
CA ALA A 110 12.39 -8.05 1.10
C ALA A 110 11.28 -9.01 0.64
N LEU A 111 10.27 -9.18 1.49
CA LEU A 111 9.08 -9.99 1.21
C LEU A 111 7.85 -9.07 1.22
N VAL A 112 7.08 -9.06 0.13
CA VAL A 112 5.86 -8.29 0.01
C VAL A 112 4.67 -9.24 -0.02
N PHE A 113 3.81 -9.17 1.00
CA PHE A 113 2.58 -9.94 1.09
C PHE A 113 1.39 -9.07 0.69
N ASN A 114 0.75 -9.38 -0.44
CA ASN A 114 -0.38 -8.59 -0.95
C ASN A 114 -1.76 -9.04 -0.41
N PHE A 115 -1.81 -9.93 0.58
CA PHE A 115 -3.06 -10.52 1.07
C PHE A 115 -4.07 -9.46 1.54
N VAL A 116 -3.62 -8.47 2.31
CA VAL A 116 -4.51 -7.42 2.87
C VAL A 116 -5.15 -6.60 1.73
N ASP A 117 -4.35 -6.23 0.76
CA ASP A 117 -4.78 -5.49 -0.42
C ASP A 117 -5.80 -6.28 -1.25
N ILE A 118 -5.51 -7.56 -1.51
CA ILE A 118 -6.41 -8.47 -2.22
C ILE A 118 -7.75 -8.61 -1.47
N LEU A 119 -7.70 -8.71 -0.15
CA LEU A 119 -8.90 -8.83 0.68
C LEU A 119 -9.75 -7.56 0.64
N THR A 120 -9.14 -6.38 0.76
CA THR A 120 -9.85 -5.10 0.73
C THR A 120 -10.49 -4.83 -0.62
N HIS A 121 -9.77 -5.07 -1.72
CA HIS A 121 -10.31 -4.92 -3.07
C HIS A 121 -11.34 -6.01 -3.42
N GLY A 122 -11.08 -7.27 -3.05
CA GLY A 122 -11.99 -8.41 -3.30
C GLY A 122 -13.33 -8.28 -2.59
N ARG A 123 -13.38 -7.62 -1.40
CA ARG A 123 -14.63 -7.35 -0.69
C ARG A 123 -15.61 -6.57 -1.55
N ASN A 124 -15.16 -5.59 -2.30
CA ASN A 124 -16.03 -4.74 -3.12
C ASN A 124 -16.66 -5.47 -4.30
N GLN A 125 -16.11 -6.63 -4.67
CA GLN A 125 -16.55 -7.43 -5.83
C GLN A 125 -17.29 -8.72 -5.42
N ASN A 126 -17.40 -9.00 -4.10
CA ASN A 126 -17.94 -10.27 -3.61
C ASN A 126 -18.91 -10.05 -2.44
N GLU A 127 -20.18 -10.36 -2.65
CA GLU A 127 -21.25 -10.20 -1.64
C GLU A 127 -20.99 -11.00 -0.36
N ILE A 128 -20.38 -12.18 -0.46
CA ILE A 128 -20.04 -13.01 0.73
C ILE A 128 -18.99 -12.29 1.57
N LEU A 129 -17.97 -11.72 0.92
CA LEU A 129 -16.96 -10.95 1.64
C LEU A 129 -17.54 -9.66 2.25
N GLN A 130 -18.51 -9.02 1.60
CA GLN A 130 -19.22 -7.86 2.17
C GLN A 130 -19.98 -8.25 3.44
N GLN A 131 -20.65 -9.39 3.45
CA GLN A 131 -21.35 -9.91 4.64
C GLN A 131 -20.39 -10.32 5.75
N LEU A 132 -19.25 -10.92 5.43
CA LEU A 132 -18.22 -11.32 6.40
C LEU A 132 -17.45 -10.13 6.98
N LEU A 133 -17.33 -9.04 6.24
CA LEU A 133 -16.54 -7.86 6.57
C LEU A 133 -17.41 -6.58 6.59
N PRO A 134 -18.51 -6.53 7.36
CA PRO A 134 -19.43 -5.39 7.35
C PRO A 134 -18.80 -4.12 7.94
N ASN A 135 -17.78 -4.26 8.79
CA ASN A 135 -17.15 -3.16 9.50
C ASN A 135 -15.68 -3.47 9.85
N GLU A 136 -14.99 -2.49 10.43
CA GLU A 136 -13.58 -2.61 10.83
C GLU A 136 -13.34 -3.70 11.91
N GLY A 137 -14.29 -3.92 12.82
CA GLY A 137 -14.17 -4.97 13.84
C GLY A 137 -14.13 -6.37 13.22
N ALA A 138 -15.03 -6.63 12.26
CA ALA A 138 -15.05 -7.88 11.51
C ALA A 138 -13.78 -8.06 10.68
N PHE A 139 -13.29 -6.97 10.05
CA PHE A 139 -12.03 -6.98 9.31
C PHE A 139 -10.84 -7.36 10.21
N ARG A 140 -10.72 -6.75 11.39
CA ARG A 140 -9.66 -7.07 12.36
C ARG A 140 -9.74 -8.53 12.84
N SER A 141 -10.95 -9.04 13.08
CA SER A 141 -11.17 -10.44 13.48
C SER A 141 -10.73 -11.42 12.39
N LEU A 142 -11.07 -11.12 11.11
CA LEU A 142 -10.61 -11.93 9.99
C LEU A 142 -9.09 -11.89 9.82
N MET A 143 -8.47 -10.71 9.97
CA MET A 143 -7.02 -10.56 9.92
C MET A 143 -6.31 -11.36 11.00
N ARG A 144 -6.85 -11.37 12.22
CA ARG A 144 -6.34 -12.18 13.33
C ARG A 144 -6.41 -13.67 13.01
N SER A 145 -7.57 -14.15 12.56
CA SER A 145 -7.77 -15.54 12.17
C SER A 145 -6.86 -15.96 11.03
N TRP A 146 -6.77 -15.12 9.99
CA TRP A 146 -5.86 -15.39 8.87
C TRP A 146 -4.40 -15.48 9.33
N PHE A 147 -3.94 -14.48 10.10
CA PHE A 147 -2.54 -14.46 10.52
C PHE A 147 -2.18 -15.68 11.37
N SER A 148 -3.07 -16.09 12.29
CA SER A 148 -2.83 -17.25 13.16
C SER A 148 -2.59 -18.58 12.42
N HIS A 149 -3.10 -18.68 11.18
CA HIS A 149 -2.96 -19.86 10.31
C HIS A 149 -2.12 -19.61 9.06
N SER A 150 -1.51 -18.43 8.95
CA SER A 150 -0.80 -18.02 7.75
C SER A 150 0.61 -18.57 7.66
N VAL A 151 1.06 -18.83 6.45
CA VAL A 151 2.47 -19.14 6.15
C VAL A 151 3.40 -17.98 6.56
N LEU A 152 2.90 -16.74 6.60
CA LEU A 152 3.67 -15.59 7.09
C LEU A 152 4.07 -15.78 8.56
N ARG A 153 3.16 -16.24 9.42
CA ARG A 153 3.47 -16.54 10.82
C ARG A 153 4.55 -17.61 10.93
N ASP A 154 4.45 -18.66 10.12
CA ASP A 154 5.46 -19.72 10.11
C ASP A 154 6.84 -19.20 9.67
N ILE A 155 6.89 -18.36 8.62
CA ILE A 155 8.14 -17.73 8.16
C ILE A 155 8.74 -16.87 9.28
N LEU A 156 7.94 -16.06 9.96
CA LEU A 156 8.42 -15.26 11.11
C LEU A 156 8.97 -16.13 12.22
N SER A 157 8.32 -17.26 12.53
CA SER A 157 8.83 -18.22 13.52
C SER A 157 10.16 -18.86 13.11
N ASP A 158 10.33 -19.18 11.82
CA ASP A 158 11.60 -19.69 11.29
C ASP A 158 12.71 -18.63 11.39
N LEU A 159 12.39 -17.37 11.07
CA LEU A 159 13.34 -16.26 11.18
C LEU A 159 13.74 -15.98 12.64
N ALA A 160 12.79 -16.09 13.60
CA ALA A 160 13.10 -15.94 15.01
C ALA A 160 14.09 -17.02 15.48
N ARG A 161 13.85 -18.28 15.14
CA ARG A 161 14.77 -19.40 15.46
C ARG A 161 16.14 -19.21 14.86
N ALA A 162 16.23 -18.64 13.68
CA ALA A 162 17.49 -18.34 13.00
C ALA A 162 18.14 -17.04 13.48
N LYS A 163 17.59 -16.35 14.48
CA LYS A 163 18.10 -15.09 15.02
C LYS A 163 18.18 -13.95 13.97
N VAL A 164 17.28 -13.94 13.01
CA VAL A 164 17.19 -12.91 11.99
C VAL A 164 16.31 -11.76 12.50
N LYS A 165 16.85 -10.53 12.48
CA LYS A 165 16.09 -9.32 12.77
C LYS A 165 15.13 -9.04 11.61
N VAL A 166 13.86 -8.69 11.93
CA VAL A 166 12.83 -8.40 10.94
C VAL A 166 12.28 -6.98 11.14
N VAL A 167 12.08 -6.26 10.06
CA VAL A 167 11.28 -5.02 10.04
C VAL A 167 9.96 -5.33 9.34
N LEU A 168 8.86 -5.16 10.07
CA LEU A 168 7.50 -5.40 9.56
C LEU A 168 6.76 -4.07 9.44
N THR A 169 6.30 -3.74 8.25
CA THR A 169 5.60 -2.49 7.97
C THR A 169 4.59 -2.64 6.83
N THR A 170 3.89 -1.58 6.48
CA THR A 170 2.97 -1.47 5.33
C THR A 170 3.24 -0.16 4.59
N ASP A 171 2.83 -0.06 3.35
CA ASP A 171 3.03 1.13 2.51
C ASP A 171 1.90 2.16 2.65
N HIS A 172 0.71 1.74 3.02
CA HIS A 172 -0.45 2.57 3.37
C HIS A 172 -1.40 1.78 4.28
N GLY A 173 -2.32 2.50 4.90
CA GLY A 173 -3.45 1.91 5.57
C GLY A 173 -4.71 1.95 4.69
N SER A 174 -5.88 1.76 5.30
CA SER A 174 -7.17 1.84 4.62
C SER A 174 -8.25 2.39 5.53
N ILE A 175 -9.27 3.00 4.95
CA ILE A 175 -10.41 3.56 5.65
C ILE A 175 -11.72 3.07 5.03
N LEU A 176 -12.75 2.93 5.86
CA LEU A 176 -14.10 2.60 5.39
C LEU A 176 -14.76 3.85 4.80
N GLY A 177 -14.95 3.89 3.48
CA GLY A 177 -15.62 4.99 2.79
C GLY A 177 -17.11 5.06 3.16
N ARG A 178 -17.59 6.23 3.59
CA ARG A 178 -18.97 6.42 4.08
C ARG A 178 -19.73 7.53 3.37
N LYS A 179 -19.04 8.44 2.71
CA LYS A 179 -19.64 9.62 2.10
C LYS A 179 -19.06 9.81 0.70
N SER A 180 -19.95 9.95 -0.28
CA SER A 180 -19.54 10.28 -1.63
C SER A 180 -19.15 11.76 -1.77
N ALA A 181 -18.15 12.04 -2.59
CA ALA A 181 -17.72 13.38 -2.98
C ALA A 181 -17.64 13.46 -4.52
N LEU A 182 -18.19 14.54 -5.07
CA LEU A 182 -18.19 14.74 -6.53
C LEU A 182 -16.85 15.29 -7.00
N VAL A 183 -16.23 14.60 -7.95
CA VAL A 183 -15.08 15.11 -8.69
C VAL A 183 -15.47 15.41 -10.13
N TYR A 184 -15.16 16.62 -10.55
CA TYR A 184 -15.37 17.11 -11.92
C TYR A 184 -14.06 17.10 -12.66
N GLY A 185 -14.03 16.44 -13.82
CA GLY A 185 -12.86 16.34 -14.68
C GLY A 185 -13.12 15.50 -15.93
N ARG A 186 -12.09 15.29 -16.75
CA ARG A 186 -12.18 14.41 -17.92
C ARG A 186 -12.23 12.94 -17.47
N ARG A 187 -12.78 12.05 -18.33
CA ARG A 187 -12.93 10.61 -18.03
C ARG A 187 -11.62 9.84 -17.88
N ASP A 188 -10.50 10.40 -18.36
CA ASP A 188 -9.18 9.73 -18.34
C ASP A 188 -8.43 9.87 -17.00
N THR A 189 -9.16 10.09 -15.93
CA THR A 189 -8.59 10.16 -14.58
C THR A 189 -8.43 8.77 -13.95
N SER A 190 -7.60 8.66 -12.92
CA SER A 190 -7.37 7.39 -12.21
C SER A 190 -8.68 6.75 -11.73
N THR A 191 -8.74 5.43 -11.73
CA THR A 191 -9.90 4.65 -11.26
C THR A 191 -10.02 4.61 -9.74
N ASN A 192 -8.96 4.96 -8.99
CA ASN A 192 -8.96 4.94 -7.53
C ASN A 192 -10.04 5.85 -6.94
N LEU A 193 -10.63 5.44 -5.83
CA LEU A 193 -11.78 6.13 -5.22
C LEU A 193 -11.37 7.18 -4.18
N ARG A 194 -10.11 7.20 -3.74
CA ARG A 194 -9.67 8.13 -2.71
C ARG A 194 -8.69 9.16 -3.22
N TYR A 195 -8.12 8.96 -4.42
CA TYR A 195 -7.36 9.99 -5.12
C TYR A 195 -7.70 10.02 -6.61
N LYS A 196 -7.54 11.17 -7.21
CA LYS A 196 -7.64 11.38 -8.64
C LYS A 196 -6.51 12.28 -9.10
N PHE A 197 -6.03 12.07 -10.31
CA PHE A 197 -5.13 13.00 -10.98
C PHE A 197 -5.57 13.22 -12.43
N GLY A 198 -5.31 14.38 -12.93
CA GLY A 198 -5.72 14.80 -14.30
C GLY A 198 -5.66 16.30 -14.45
N ASP A 199 -6.17 16.79 -15.59
CA ASP A 199 -6.16 18.21 -15.91
C ASP A 199 -7.37 18.93 -15.28
N ASN A 200 -7.07 19.99 -14.50
CA ASN A 200 -8.08 20.89 -13.94
C ASN A 200 -9.21 20.18 -13.17
N LEU A 201 -8.88 19.14 -12.41
CA LEU A 201 -9.87 18.48 -11.56
C LEU A 201 -10.40 19.44 -10.51
N LYS A 202 -11.71 19.35 -10.24
CA LYS A 202 -12.40 20.17 -9.23
C LYS A 202 -13.17 19.28 -8.27
N CYS A 203 -13.16 19.67 -7.00
CA CYS A 203 -13.91 19.06 -5.90
C CYS A 203 -14.19 20.13 -4.85
N ASP A 204 -15.09 19.89 -3.92
CA ASP A 204 -15.30 20.74 -2.74
C ASP A 204 -14.07 20.64 -1.83
N ASP A 205 -13.45 21.77 -1.49
CA ASP A 205 -12.25 21.84 -0.63
C ASP A 205 -12.51 21.34 0.81
N ARG A 206 -13.78 21.22 1.23
CA ARG A 206 -14.17 20.59 2.51
C ARG A 206 -14.10 19.06 2.45
N GLN A 207 -14.24 18.48 1.25
CA GLN A 207 -14.29 17.03 1.04
C GLN A 207 -12.94 16.47 0.56
N ALA A 208 -12.07 17.34 0.02
CA ALA A 208 -10.79 16.92 -0.54
C ALA A 208 -9.70 17.98 -0.37
N ILE A 209 -8.45 17.54 -0.45
CA ILE A 209 -7.29 18.40 -0.70
C ILE A 209 -7.06 18.45 -2.21
N ILE A 210 -6.98 19.64 -2.77
CA ILE A 210 -6.67 19.84 -4.18
C ILE A 210 -5.24 20.33 -4.32
N ALA A 211 -4.34 19.44 -4.74
CA ALA A 211 -2.94 19.75 -5.02
C ALA A 211 -2.83 20.39 -6.42
N ARG A 212 -3.07 21.72 -6.49
CA ARG A 212 -2.99 22.50 -7.73
C ARG A 212 -1.56 22.64 -8.26
N LYS A 213 -0.59 22.51 -7.37
CA LYS A 213 0.83 22.46 -7.67
C LYS A 213 1.38 21.13 -7.15
N PRO A 214 1.42 20.08 -7.99
CA PRO A 214 1.86 18.74 -7.58
C PRO A 214 3.25 18.72 -6.95
N GLU A 215 4.15 19.60 -7.37
CA GLU A 215 5.50 19.73 -6.86
C GLU A 215 5.59 20.08 -5.37
N GLU A 216 4.62 20.81 -4.83
CA GLU A 216 4.53 21.09 -3.38
C GLU A 216 4.23 19.84 -2.56
N TYR A 217 3.69 18.80 -3.22
CA TYR A 217 3.38 17.49 -2.65
C TYR A 217 4.36 16.39 -3.10
N ARG A 218 5.48 16.78 -3.72
CA ARG A 218 6.50 15.87 -4.26
C ARG A 218 5.94 14.88 -5.28
N LEU A 219 4.99 15.34 -6.10
CA LEU A 219 4.31 14.57 -7.14
C LEU A 219 4.72 15.04 -8.54
N PRO A 220 4.69 14.15 -9.55
CA PRO A 220 5.01 14.52 -10.92
C PRO A 220 4.03 15.54 -11.50
N ALA A 221 4.57 16.59 -12.12
CA ALA A 221 3.82 17.63 -12.83
C ALA A 221 4.17 17.57 -14.33
N GLU A 222 3.44 16.75 -15.09
CA GLU A 222 3.69 16.57 -16.52
C GLU A 222 3.15 17.73 -17.37
N SER A 223 2.18 18.50 -16.85
CA SER A 223 1.61 19.67 -17.49
C SER A 223 1.28 20.75 -16.44
N ARG A 224 1.10 22.00 -16.90
CA ARG A 224 0.68 23.12 -16.04
C ARG A 224 -0.75 22.98 -15.50
N THR A 225 -1.56 22.14 -16.12
CA THR A 225 -2.98 21.92 -15.78
C THR A 225 -3.18 20.68 -14.94
N LYS A 226 -2.18 19.81 -14.83
CA LYS A 226 -2.25 18.61 -14.02
C LYS A 226 -2.35 18.96 -12.55
N ASN A 227 -3.35 18.39 -11.88
CA ASN A 227 -3.50 18.46 -10.44
C ASN A 227 -3.90 17.10 -9.87
N TYR A 228 -3.78 16.97 -8.57
CA TYR A 228 -4.24 15.80 -7.82
C TYR A 228 -5.31 16.22 -6.84
N VAL A 229 -6.22 15.29 -6.56
CA VAL A 229 -7.28 15.48 -5.58
C VAL A 229 -7.25 14.28 -4.63
N PHE A 230 -7.15 14.55 -3.32
CA PHE A 230 -7.09 13.52 -2.26
C PHE A 230 -8.30 13.64 -1.37
N ALA A 231 -9.07 12.56 -1.21
CA ALA A 231 -10.24 12.56 -0.34
C ALA A 231 -9.84 12.71 1.13
N ARG A 232 -10.57 13.56 1.84
CA ARG A 232 -10.43 13.72 3.29
C ARG A 232 -11.29 12.69 4.03
N GLU A 233 -10.97 12.41 5.27
CA GLU A 233 -11.79 11.62 6.19
C GLU A 233 -12.42 10.40 5.51
N TYR A 234 -13.73 10.20 5.66
CA TYR A 234 -14.51 9.08 5.14
C TYR A 234 -15.06 9.30 3.72
N PHE A 235 -14.61 10.34 2.99
CA PHE A 235 -15.08 10.60 1.63
C PHE A 235 -14.46 9.65 0.62
N TYR A 236 -15.24 9.31 -0.43
CA TYR A 236 -14.77 8.63 -1.63
C TYR A 236 -15.30 9.34 -2.89
N PHE A 237 -14.54 9.29 -3.97
CA PHE A 237 -14.86 10.05 -5.17
C PHE A 237 -15.78 9.29 -6.11
N VAL A 238 -16.80 10.00 -6.56
CA VAL A 238 -17.72 9.57 -7.61
C VAL A 238 -17.80 10.64 -8.70
N TYR A 239 -18.15 10.21 -9.92
CA TYR A 239 -18.40 11.14 -10.99
C TYR A 239 -19.88 11.52 -11.03
N PRO A 240 -20.22 12.74 -11.55
CA PRO A 240 -21.63 13.18 -11.68
C PRO A 240 -22.47 12.24 -12.56
N THR A 241 -21.83 11.60 -13.55
CA THR A 241 -22.48 10.60 -14.41
C THR A 241 -22.67 9.30 -13.63
N ASN A 242 -23.91 8.79 -13.53
CA ASN A 242 -24.28 7.57 -12.78
C ASN A 242 -23.95 7.63 -11.28
N PHE A 243 -24.10 8.80 -10.67
CA PHE A 243 -23.81 9.06 -9.26
C PHE A 243 -24.38 8.00 -8.32
N ARG A 244 -25.68 7.69 -8.43
CA ARG A 244 -26.35 6.74 -7.54
C ARG A 244 -25.81 5.31 -7.64
N ASP A 245 -25.42 4.88 -8.83
CA ASP A 245 -24.86 3.54 -9.04
C ASP A 245 -23.49 3.44 -8.40
N TYR A 246 -22.64 4.45 -8.55
CA TYR A 246 -21.34 4.52 -7.89
C TYR A 246 -21.46 4.65 -6.37
N GLU A 247 -22.37 5.47 -5.87
CA GLU A 247 -22.61 5.62 -4.44
C GLU A 247 -23.00 4.28 -3.82
N LYS A 248 -23.98 3.58 -4.39
CA LYS A 248 -24.42 2.26 -3.94
C LYS A 248 -23.32 1.19 -4.02
N ALA A 249 -22.48 1.25 -5.05
CA ALA A 249 -21.40 0.27 -5.26
C ALA A 249 -20.24 0.43 -4.28
N TYR A 250 -19.97 1.68 -3.83
CA TYR A 250 -18.73 1.97 -3.08
C TYR A 250 -18.95 2.37 -1.63
N GLU A 251 -20.19 2.68 -1.23
CA GLU A 251 -20.52 2.95 0.17
C GLU A 251 -20.14 1.75 1.05
N GLY A 252 -19.48 2.03 2.18
CA GLY A 252 -19.03 1.00 3.11
C GLY A 252 -17.89 0.12 2.59
N SER A 253 -17.21 0.50 1.51
CA SER A 253 -16.02 -0.21 1.03
C SER A 253 -14.74 0.28 1.72
N PHE A 254 -13.78 -0.63 1.96
CA PHE A 254 -12.44 -0.25 2.39
C PHE A 254 -11.67 0.32 1.22
N GLN A 255 -11.10 1.50 1.41
CA GLN A 255 -10.41 2.26 0.37
C GLN A 255 -9.13 2.89 0.91
N HIS A 256 -8.22 3.25 0.03
CA HIS A 256 -6.97 3.94 0.31
C HIS A 256 -6.63 4.94 -0.81
N GLY A 257 -5.69 5.82 -0.58
CA GLY A 257 -5.24 6.83 -1.56
C GLY A 257 -5.49 8.27 -1.12
N GLY A 258 -6.24 8.48 -0.05
CA GLY A 258 -6.62 9.80 0.45
C GLY A 258 -5.79 10.27 1.63
N VAL A 259 -6.37 11.21 2.37
CA VAL A 259 -5.81 11.84 3.57
C VAL A 259 -6.70 11.53 4.75
N SER A 260 -6.37 10.49 5.48
CA SER A 260 -6.93 10.19 6.79
C SER A 260 -5.82 9.64 7.69
N LEU A 261 -6.00 9.67 9.01
CA LEU A 261 -5.01 9.10 9.93
C LEU A 261 -4.84 7.61 9.70
N GLU A 262 -5.93 6.90 9.38
CA GLU A 262 -5.97 5.46 9.13
C GLU A 262 -5.19 5.06 7.87
N GLU A 263 -5.07 5.94 6.89
CA GLU A 263 -4.30 5.71 5.67
C GLU A 263 -2.84 6.13 5.81
N MET A 264 -2.58 7.19 6.57
CA MET A 264 -1.30 7.88 6.58
C MET A 264 -0.38 7.48 7.72
N ILE A 265 -0.92 7.19 8.93
CA ILE A 265 -0.09 6.85 10.09
C ILE A 265 0.12 5.34 10.12
N LEU A 266 1.35 4.94 9.83
CA LEU A 266 1.69 3.55 9.59
C LEU A 266 2.63 3.01 10.66
N PRO A 267 2.40 1.77 11.12
CA PRO A 267 3.32 1.11 12.05
C PRO A 267 4.58 0.63 11.33
N CYS A 268 5.70 0.72 12.01
CA CYS A 268 6.96 0.11 11.64
C CYS A 268 7.48 -0.67 12.86
N LEU A 269 7.44 -1.98 12.80
CA LEU A 269 7.86 -2.83 13.90
C LEU A 269 9.25 -3.37 13.63
N THR A 270 10.16 -3.14 14.57
CA THR A 270 11.43 -3.85 14.62
C THR A 270 11.30 -5.06 15.54
N LEU A 271 11.45 -6.25 14.97
CA LEU A 271 11.35 -7.53 15.65
C LEU A 271 12.76 -8.07 15.87
N THR A 272 13.21 -8.08 17.12
CA THR A 272 14.52 -8.66 17.51
C THR A 272 14.26 -10.02 18.13
N PRO A 273 14.80 -11.14 17.60
CA PRO A 273 14.61 -12.47 18.16
C PRO A 273 15.12 -12.58 19.59
N ARG A 274 14.34 -13.21 20.45
CA ARG A 274 14.71 -13.54 21.85
C ARG A 274 15.69 -14.67 21.95
#